data_d062c88a9b635cc3ce965ff77db9af11
#
_entry.id   d062c88a9b635cc3ce965ff77db9af11
#
_cell.length_a   1.000
_cell.length_b   1.000
_cell.length_c   1.000
_cell.angle_alpha   90.00
_cell.angle_beta   90.00
_cell.angle_gamma   90.00
#
_symmetry.space_group_name_H-M   'P 1'
#
loop_
_entity.id
_entity.type
_entity.pdbx_description
1 polymer ?
#
loop_
_entity_poly.entity_id
_entity_poly.type
_entity_poly.pdbx_seq_one_letter_code
_entity_poly.pdbx_strand_id
1 'polypeptide(L)'
;MKENTCYDKLINGVNENGTIVFYGKKNPMRAFLRDVDLFAAALKKRGFEKGDVLSVYLPTSLQAIVAFYACSKIGVTANIVHPLMPLAALKENMKAVGAKGLMYYDATLPSRDVFKDFNGILIECSVADYMGALSPFYKIYGLYKCRGNAKNTSYRAFLKSGKNGDFSQCGGAEDIVVTMHSGGTDGTPKILKISNRALNALVDNLLFLKDHETKGEYSLVMLPVFHAFGLGISVHYALTDGYNLCLASRFNARRANEYIKRFNVTFVAGVPVMFKKMIAEKNFSGRRLKKLKQVWCGGDVLPENTLKTFDEKVRNAGGTARLMRGYGLSEVCGACAANSYACYKDGSVGKPFENTTIKIIGDDGQTLNNGEIGEILVSTAAEFSGYVNDGDCKIILDGKPFVKTGDLGYVDDDGYLFVSGRKKRTVKINAINVFPFETEEKIRKLCGVKDCAVIDFERNGKIEFTAYVVAENEKRSAVEKEIFDVVNPSLIKYARVKNVKFVEMLPLTKMGKIDFNALKSDGEIK
;
A
#
# COMPACT_ATOMS: atom_id res chain seq x y z
N MET A 1 8.42 -23.19 17.48
CA MET A 1 7.78 -22.22 18.40
C MET A 1 6.47 -21.74 17.74
N LYS A 2 5.37 -21.57 18.51
CA LYS A 2 4.16 -20.95 17.94
C LYS A 2 4.50 -19.50 17.56
N GLU A 3 4.27 -19.12 16.31
CA GLU A 3 4.45 -17.74 15.82
C GLU A 3 3.31 -16.88 16.35
N ASN A 4 3.49 -16.28 17.53
CA ASN A 4 2.46 -15.46 18.15
C ASN A 4 2.52 -14.00 17.68
N THR A 5 3.70 -13.47 17.36
CA THR A 5 3.90 -12.08 16.97
C THR A 5 4.55 -11.96 15.59
N CYS A 6 4.49 -10.76 14.99
CA CYS A 6 5.26 -10.47 13.78
C CYS A 6 6.77 -10.56 14.03
N TYR A 7 7.22 -10.30 15.27
CA TYR A 7 8.61 -10.50 15.67
C TYR A 7 8.99 -11.99 15.65
N ASP A 8 8.15 -12.90 16.19
CA ASP A 8 8.40 -14.36 16.12
C ASP A 8 8.52 -14.83 14.69
N LYS A 9 7.57 -14.41 13.83
CA LYS A 9 7.58 -14.78 12.42
C LYS A 9 8.82 -14.25 11.70
N LEU A 10 9.27 -13.02 12.03
CA LEU A 10 10.52 -12.47 11.54
C LEU A 10 11.72 -13.38 11.92
N ILE A 11 11.88 -13.70 13.20
CA ILE A 11 13.03 -14.47 13.70
C ILE A 11 13.08 -15.85 13.09
N ASN A 12 11.91 -16.48 12.87
CA ASN A 12 11.84 -17.84 12.28
C ASN A 12 12.17 -17.86 10.78
N GLY A 13 11.87 -16.78 10.03
CA GLY A 13 12.00 -16.79 8.57
C GLY A 13 13.16 -15.96 8.01
N VAL A 14 13.68 -15.01 8.78
CA VAL A 14 14.68 -14.05 8.28
C VAL A 14 16.01 -14.73 7.91
N ASN A 15 16.65 -14.24 6.86
CA ASN A 15 18.03 -14.57 6.54
C ASN A 15 18.99 -13.72 7.38
N GLU A 16 19.46 -14.22 8.53
CA GLU A 16 20.36 -13.50 9.43
C GLU A 16 21.69 -13.06 8.77
N ASN A 17 22.15 -13.80 7.75
CA ASN A 17 23.36 -13.45 6.99
C ASN A 17 23.07 -12.44 5.86
N GLY A 18 21.81 -12.03 5.74
CA GLY A 18 21.34 -11.10 4.74
C GLY A 18 21.70 -9.64 5.02
N THR A 19 21.14 -8.77 4.20
CA THR A 19 21.38 -7.33 4.28
C THR A 19 20.12 -6.52 3.97
N ILE A 20 20.04 -5.32 4.57
CA ILE A 20 19.08 -4.29 4.18
C ILE A 20 19.84 -3.14 3.54
N VAL A 21 19.57 -2.88 2.28
CA VAL A 21 20.14 -1.74 1.54
C VAL A 21 19.30 -0.50 1.83
N PHE A 22 19.92 0.52 2.39
CA PHE A 22 19.30 1.79 2.69
C PHE A 22 20.19 2.94 2.21
N TYR A 23 19.67 3.83 1.37
CA TYR A 23 20.45 4.84 0.65
C TYR A 23 21.70 4.27 -0.06
N GLY A 24 21.58 3.08 -0.64
CA GLY A 24 22.66 2.40 -1.35
C GLY A 24 23.71 1.72 -0.48
N LYS A 25 23.65 1.88 0.85
CA LYS A 25 24.52 1.21 1.81
C LYS A 25 23.89 -0.10 2.30
N LYS A 26 24.67 -1.18 2.31
CA LYS A 26 24.29 -2.47 2.90
C LYS A 26 24.43 -2.40 4.42
N ASN A 27 23.36 -2.68 5.13
CA ASN A 27 23.33 -2.84 6.59
C ASN A 27 23.12 -4.32 6.88
N PRO A 28 23.99 -4.98 7.69
CA PRO A 28 23.84 -6.39 8.01
C PRO A 28 22.51 -6.69 8.71
N MET A 29 21.85 -7.79 8.36
CA MET A 29 20.58 -8.20 8.98
C MET A 29 20.73 -8.40 10.50
N ARG A 30 21.82 -9.01 10.95
CA ARG A 30 22.12 -9.16 12.39
C ARG A 30 22.19 -7.82 13.13
N ALA A 31 22.69 -6.76 12.48
CA ALA A 31 22.68 -5.42 13.08
C ALA A 31 21.28 -4.84 13.19
N PHE A 32 20.43 -5.08 12.19
CA PHE A 32 19.03 -4.72 12.23
C PHE A 32 18.29 -5.45 13.36
N LEU A 33 18.44 -6.76 13.49
CA LEU A 33 17.81 -7.56 14.55
C LEU A 33 18.26 -7.09 15.94
N ARG A 34 19.56 -6.84 16.12
CA ARG A 34 20.07 -6.24 17.35
C ARG A 34 19.45 -4.88 17.65
N ASP A 35 19.29 -4.02 16.65
CA ASP A 35 18.68 -2.71 16.84
C ASP A 35 17.19 -2.84 17.21
N VAL A 36 16.47 -3.86 16.72
CA VAL A 36 15.10 -4.22 17.15
C VAL A 36 15.08 -4.56 18.65
N ASP A 37 15.98 -5.42 19.10
CA ASP A 37 16.07 -5.84 20.49
C ASP A 37 16.41 -4.67 21.43
N LEU A 38 17.40 -3.88 21.04
CA LEU A 38 17.81 -2.69 21.81
C LEU A 38 16.69 -1.66 21.89
N PHE A 39 15.94 -1.48 20.80
CA PHE A 39 14.82 -0.54 20.77
C PHE A 39 13.67 -1.02 21.69
N ALA A 40 13.33 -2.30 21.65
CA ALA A 40 12.34 -2.91 22.54
C ALA A 40 12.72 -2.75 24.02
N ALA A 41 13.97 -3.07 24.37
CA ALA A 41 14.48 -2.91 25.74
C ALA A 41 14.51 -1.43 26.18
N ALA A 42 14.81 -0.49 25.27
CA ALA A 42 14.76 0.94 25.53
C ALA A 42 13.33 1.43 25.80
N LEU A 43 12.32 0.92 25.06
CA LEU A 43 10.92 1.23 25.31
C LEU A 43 10.48 0.76 26.71
N LYS A 44 10.78 -0.49 27.09
CA LYS A 44 10.50 -1.02 28.44
C LYS A 44 11.14 -0.17 29.53
N LYS A 45 12.42 0.18 29.36
CA LYS A 45 13.14 1.06 30.30
C LYS A 45 12.51 2.43 30.46
N ARG A 46 11.79 2.90 29.45
CA ARG A 46 11.03 4.17 29.48
C ARG A 46 9.58 3.98 29.94
N GLY A 47 9.25 2.82 30.47
CA GLY A 47 7.94 2.51 31.04
C GLY A 47 6.86 2.22 30.01
N PHE A 48 7.22 1.82 28.77
CA PHE A 48 6.23 1.28 27.85
C PHE A 48 5.84 -0.13 28.26
N GLU A 49 4.54 -0.35 28.28
CA GLU A 49 3.91 -1.62 28.62
C GLU A 49 3.05 -2.12 27.46
N LYS A 50 2.58 -3.34 27.55
CA LYS A 50 1.66 -3.94 26.59
C LYS A 50 0.40 -3.08 26.45
N GLY A 51 0.01 -2.77 25.21
CA GLY A 51 -1.12 -1.91 24.87
C GLY A 51 -0.79 -0.42 24.75
N ASP A 52 0.40 0.03 25.18
CA ASP A 52 0.86 1.40 24.93
C ASP A 52 1.07 1.66 23.44
N VAL A 53 1.04 2.92 23.03
CA VAL A 53 1.16 3.33 21.64
C VAL A 53 2.38 4.21 21.40
N LEU A 54 3.20 3.84 20.42
CA LEU A 54 4.31 4.65 19.88
C LEU A 54 3.93 5.20 18.50
N SER A 55 3.77 6.51 18.36
CA SER A 55 3.57 7.13 17.05
C SER A 55 4.86 7.19 16.25
N VAL A 56 4.81 6.72 15.00
CA VAL A 56 5.96 6.65 14.07
C VAL A 56 5.66 7.56 12.88
N TYR A 57 6.12 8.80 12.95
CA TYR A 57 5.98 9.84 11.93
C TYR A 57 7.23 9.89 11.06
N LEU A 58 7.48 8.77 10.35
CA LEU A 58 8.68 8.55 9.55
C LEU A 58 8.32 8.11 8.12
N PRO A 59 9.14 8.47 7.12
CA PRO A 59 9.07 7.82 5.81
C PRO A 59 9.51 6.35 5.92
N THR A 60 9.38 5.59 4.82
CA THR A 60 9.94 4.24 4.71
C THR A 60 11.42 4.28 5.04
N SER A 61 11.79 3.72 6.18
CA SER A 61 13.14 3.78 6.74
C SER A 61 13.45 2.59 7.63
N LEU A 62 14.73 2.32 7.86
CA LEU A 62 15.16 1.28 8.79
C LEU A 62 14.62 1.53 10.20
N GLN A 63 14.61 2.79 10.66
CA GLN A 63 14.11 3.16 11.98
C GLN A 63 12.62 2.81 12.14
N ALA A 64 11.79 3.07 11.12
CA ALA A 64 10.37 2.73 11.16
C ALA A 64 10.15 1.21 11.25
N ILE A 65 10.94 0.42 10.50
CA ILE A 65 10.86 -1.04 10.51
C ILE A 65 11.37 -1.61 11.84
N VAL A 66 12.46 -1.06 12.40
CA VAL A 66 12.95 -1.42 13.74
C VAL A 66 11.87 -1.16 14.79
N ALA A 67 11.24 0.02 14.77
CA ALA A 67 10.18 0.35 15.71
C ALA A 67 8.98 -0.60 15.62
N PHE A 68 8.55 -0.95 14.39
CA PHE A 68 7.46 -1.90 14.16
C PHE A 68 7.73 -3.26 14.83
N TYR A 69 8.88 -3.87 14.56
CA TYR A 69 9.19 -5.18 15.13
C TYR A 69 9.49 -5.13 16.64
N ALA A 70 10.10 -4.05 17.11
CA ALA A 70 10.30 -3.85 18.55
C ALA A 70 8.97 -3.71 19.31
N CYS A 71 8.02 -2.97 18.75
CA CYS A 71 6.66 -2.87 19.27
C CYS A 71 5.96 -4.24 19.27
N SER A 72 6.03 -4.99 18.17
CA SER A 72 5.50 -6.35 18.06
C SER A 72 6.06 -7.28 19.15
N LYS A 73 7.36 -7.20 19.40
CA LYS A 73 8.05 -8.02 20.42
C LYS A 73 7.49 -7.83 21.81
N ILE A 74 7.12 -6.61 22.18
CA ILE A 74 6.74 -6.27 23.56
C ILE A 74 5.25 -5.93 23.73
N GLY A 75 4.41 -6.15 22.69
CA GLY A 75 2.97 -5.89 22.75
C GLY A 75 2.59 -4.41 22.73
N VAL A 76 3.50 -3.53 22.32
CA VAL A 76 3.24 -2.10 22.08
C VAL A 76 2.69 -1.93 20.67
N THR A 77 1.80 -0.98 20.47
CA THR A 77 1.25 -0.64 19.15
C THR A 77 2.10 0.42 18.45
N ALA A 78 2.57 0.14 17.24
CA ALA A 78 3.19 1.13 16.36
C ALA A 78 2.11 1.90 15.59
N ASN A 79 1.84 3.16 15.94
CA ASN A 79 0.95 4.02 15.17
C ASN A 79 1.72 4.65 14.01
N ILE A 80 1.72 4.00 12.84
CA ILE A 80 2.52 4.45 11.68
C ILE A 80 1.69 5.41 10.84
N VAL A 81 2.09 6.67 10.84
CA VAL A 81 1.36 7.76 10.16
C VAL A 81 2.11 8.30 8.96
N HIS A 82 1.38 8.90 8.03
CA HIS A 82 1.95 9.49 6.83
C HIS A 82 2.96 10.61 7.18
N PRO A 83 4.22 10.58 6.68
CA PRO A 83 5.27 11.53 7.08
C PRO A 83 5.04 12.99 6.63
N LEU A 84 4.04 13.24 5.81
CA LEU A 84 3.62 14.58 5.38
C LEU A 84 2.24 14.94 5.96
N MET A 85 1.77 14.24 6.98
CA MET A 85 0.53 14.60 7.68
C MET A 85 0.70 16.01 8.30
N PRO A 86 -0.28 16.91 8.15
CA PRO A 86 -0.24 18.21 8.80
C PRO A 86 -0.11 18.06 10.33
N LEU A 87 0.67 18.93 10.96
CA LEU A 87 0.99 18.81 12.40
C LEU A 87 -0.24 18.84 13.30
N ALA A 88 -1.27 19.62 12.94
CA ALA A 88 -2.54 19.62 13.68
C ALA A 88 -3.20 18.23 13.63
N ALA A 89 -3.32 17.65 12.43
CA ALA A 89 -3.87 16.30 12.25
C ALA A 89 -3.02 15.21 12.93
N LEU A 90 -1.68 15.37 12.96
CA LEU A 90 -0.80 14.46 13.69
C LEU A 90 -1.07 14.51 15.20
N LYS A 91 -1.24 15.71 15.78
CA LYS A 91 -1.58 15.87 17.21
C LYS A 91 -2.93 15.25 17.54
N GLU A 92 -3.94 15.45 16.70
CA GLU A 92 -5.26 14.83 16.85
C GLU A 92 -5.18 13.31 16.73
N ASN A 93 -4.45 12.78 15.74
CA ASN A 93 -4.22 11.34 15.60
C ASN A 93 -3.53 10.76 16.84
N MET A 94 -2.45 11.38 17.33
CA MET A 94 -1.73 10.95 18.53
C MET A 94 -2.64 10.91 19.76
N LYS A 95 -3.53 11.91 19.89
CA LYS A 95 -4.54 11.95 20.97
C LYS A 95 -5.56 10.83 20.80
N ALA A 96 -6.07 10.61 19.60
CA ALA A 96 -7.07 9.58 19.29
C ALA A 96 -6.59 8.17 19.61
N VAL A 97 -5.29 7.89 19.40
CA VAL A 97 -4.70 6.57 19.67
C VAL A 97 -4.05 6.48 21.06
N GLY A 98 -4.05 7.54 21.86
CA GLY A 98 -3.42 7.57 23.19
C GLY A 98 -1.88 7.41 23.12
N ALA A 99 -1.22 8.06 22.18
CA ALA A 99 0.22 7.89 21.98
C ALA A 99 1.06 8.33 23.18
N LYS A 100 1.91 7.44 23.70
CA LYS A 100 2.84 7.64 24.81
C LYS A 100 4.22 8.13 24.34
N GLY A 101 4.50 8.01 23.05
CA GLY A 101 5.74 8.49 22.44
C GLY A 101 5.57 8.83 20.96
N LEU A 102 6.53 9.61 20.44
CA LEU A 102 6.60 10.01 19.05
C LEU A 102 8.01 9.82 18.51
N MET A 103 8.14 9.10 17.40
CA MET A 103 9.32 9.08 16.55
C MET A 103 9.11 10.00 15.35
N TYR A 104 10.09 10.85 15.07
CA TYR A 104 10.03 11.77 13.93
C TYR A 104 11.41 11.97 13.29
N TYR A 105 11.43 12.44 12.05
CA TYR A 105 12.68 12.79 11.36
C TYR A 105 13.09 14.24 11.65
N ASP A 106 14.38 14.46 11.91
CA ASP A 106 15.00 15.77 12.11
C ASP A 106 14.72 16.77 10.98
N ALA A 107 14.46 16.29 9.77
CA ALA A 107 14.16 17.10 8.59
C ALA A 107 12.66 17.30 8.31
N THR A 108 11.74 16.69 9.08
CA THR A 108 10.28 16.76 8.84
C THR A 108 9.57 17.80 9.70
N LEU A 109 10.13 18.17 10.84
CA LEU A 109 9.55 19.19 11.71
C LEU A 109 10.15 20.57 11.45
N PRO A 110 9.36 21.63 11.47
CA PRO A 110 9.84 23.01 11.35
C PRO A 110 10.62 23.43 12.61
N SER A 111 10.27 22.88 13.76
CA SER A 111 10.93 23.10 15.06
C SER A 111 10.66 21.94 16.01
N ARG A 112 11.60 21.63 16.89
CA ARG A 112 11.40 20.68 18.00
C ARG A 112 10.34 21.13 18.98
N ASP A 113 10.15 22.44 19.13
CA ASP A 113 9.21 23.02 20.11
C ASP A 113 7.73 22.79 19.73
N VAL A 114 7.44 22.27 18.53
CA VAL A 114 6.06 21.87 18.13
C VAL A 114 5.43 20.88 19.12
N PHE A 115 6.25 20.06 19.78
CA PHE A 115 5.82 19.05 20.77
C PHE A 115 6.31 19.34 22.19
N LYS A 116 6.63 20.61 22.53
CA LYS A 116 7.09 21.00 23.87
C LYS A 116 6.10 20.64 24.99
N ASP A 117 4.80 20.66 24.67
CA ASP A 117 3.70 20.36 25.63
C ASP A 117 3.29 18.88 25.61
N PHE A 118 3.98 18.03 24.82
CA PHE A 118 3.73 16.60 24.80
C PHE A 118 4.47 15.92 25.96
N ASN A 119 3.72 15.32 26.88
CA ASN A 119 4.27 14.65 28.08
C ASN A 119 4.89 13.27 27.80
N GLY A 120 4.90 12.83 26.54
CA GLY A 120 5.46 11.55 26.13
C GLY A 120 6.93 11.63 25.72
N ILE A 121 7.46 10.51 25.25
CA ILE A 121 8.84 10.39 24.79
C ILE A 121 8.96 10.90 23.37
N LEU A 122 9.95 11.77 23.12
CA LEU A 122 10.32 12.24 21.78
C LEU A 122 11.62 11.57 21.33
N ILE A 123 11.55 10.82 20.23
CA ILE A 123 12.69 10.11 19.61
C ILE A 123 12.98 10.75 18.25
N GLU A 124 14.09 11.47 18.17
CA GLU A 124 14.55 12.12 16.94
C GLU A 124 15.39 11.16 16.11
N CYS A 125 14.93 10.86 14.91
CA CYS A 125 15.61 10.05 13.92
C CYS A 125 16.28 10.94 12.87
N SER A 126 17.38 10.45 12.28
CA SER A 126 18.06 11.10 11.17
C SER A 126 18.39 10.09 10.08
N VAL A 127 18.41 10.56 8.82
CA VAL A 127 19.00 9.78 7.72
C VAL A 127 20.44 9.38 8.06
N ALA A 128 21.15 10.23 8.78
CA ALA A 128 22.52 10.02 9.24
C ALA A 128 22.69 8.74 10.10
N ASP A 129 21.65 8.26 10.77
CA ASP A 129 21.74 7.10 11.67
C ASP A 129 22.28 5.83 11.00
N TYR A 130 22.05 5.69 9.70
CA TYR A 130 22.50 4.51 8.94
C TYR A 130 23.46 4.85 7.78
N MET A 131 23.96 6.09 7.67
CA MET A 131 24.84 6.52 6.58
C MET A 131 26.35 6.27 6.82
N GLY A 132 26.73 5.80 8.01
CA GLY A 132 28.15 5.50 8.33
C GLY A 132 29.05 6.72 8.25
N ALA A 133 30.12 6.67 7.45
CA ALA A 133 31.11 7.76 7.33
C ALA A 133 30.54 9.10 6.85
N LEU A 134 29.41 9.08 6.13
CA LEU A 134 28.69 10.29 5.69
C LEU A 134 27.78 10.89 6.77
N SER A 135 27.64 10.21 7.90
CA SER A 135 26.76 10.61 9.02
C SER A 135 26.98 12.06 9.49
N PRO A 136 28.23 12.59 9.66
CA PRO A 136 28.42 13.96 10.14
C PRO A 136 27.77 15.03 9.25
N PHE A 137 27.88 14.90 7.94
CA PHE A 137 27.30 15.86 6.99
C PHE A 137 25.78 15.93 7.08
N TYR A 138 25.11 14.77 7.17
CA TYR A 138 23.66 14.70 7.30
C TYR A 138 23.16 15.17 8.67
N LYS A 139 23.94 14.96 9.74
CA LYS A 139 23.63 15.50 11.08
C LYS A 139 23.65 17.02 11.10
N ILE A 140 24.66 17.64 10.49
CA ILE A 140 24.75 19.11 10.39
C ILE A 140 23.52 19.65 9.65
N TYR A 141 23.10 19.01 8.54
CA TYR A 141 21.90 19.39 7.81
C TYR A 141 20.63 19.28 8.68
N GLY A 142 20.47 18.18 9.43
CA GLY A 142 19.34 17.97 10.34
C GLY A 142 19.29 19.03 11.45
N LEU A 143 20.44 19.36 12.07
CA LEU A 143 20.54 20.41 13.08
C LEU A 143 20.18 21.80 12.53
N TYR A 144 20.50 22.07 11.27
CA TYR A 144 20.11 23.33 10.61
C TYR A 144 18.59 23.40 10.36
N LYS A 145 17.97 22.28 9.99
CA LYS A 145 16.55 22.22 9.61
C LYS A 145 15.60 22.19 10.81
N CYS A 146 15.95 21.47 11.88
CA CYS A 146 15.09 21.30 13.05
C CYS A 146 15.74 21.93 14.28
N ARG A 147 15.44 23.21 14.52
CA ARG A 147 15.92 23.96 15.71
C ARG A 147 14.89 23.88 16.82
N GLY A 148 15.31 24.10 18.09
CA GLY A 148 14.43 24.17 19.26
C GLY A 148 15.03 23.49 20.49
N ASN A 149 14.41 23.74 21.65
CA ASN A 149 14.88 23.35 22.98
C ASN A 149 14.10 22.18 23.60
N ALA A 150 13.15 21.57 22.88
CA ALA A 150 12.38 20.44 23.41
C ALA A 150 13.32 19.27 23.79
N LYS A 151 13.07 18.67 24.95
CA LYS A 151 13.80 17.49 25.42
C LYS A 151 13.47 16.30 24.52
N ASN A 152 14.36 15.98 23.59
CA ASN A 152 14.28 14.79 22.74
C ASN A 152 15.50 13.90 22.98
N THR A 153 15.33 12.63 22.62
CA THR A 153 16.40 11.64 22.63
C THR A 153 16.71 11.26 21.18
N SER A 154 17.98 11.38 20.76
CA SER A 154 18.33 10.90 19.42
C SER A 154 18.15 9.39 19.32
N TYR A 155 17.78 8.88 18.13
CA TYR A 155 17.55 7.45 17.88
C TYR A 155 18.74 6.59 18.34
N ARG A 156 19.96 7.01 18.07
CA ARG A 156 21.18 6.30 18.52
C ARG A 156 21.36 6.29 20.04
N ALA A 157 21.07 7.39 20.71
CA ALA A 157 21.08 7.44 22.18
C ALA A 157 19.98 6.58 22.77
N PHE A 158 18.81 6.55 22.13
CA PHE A 158 17.69 5.70 22.54
C PHE A 158 18.07 4.21 22.46
N LEU A 159 18.61 3.74 21.33
CA LEU A 159 19.13 2.38 21.19
C LEU A 159 20.19 2.06 22.26
N LYS A 160 21.14 2.99 22.48
CA LYS A 160 22.18 2.80 23.51
C LYS A 160 21.60 2.65 24.91
N SER A 161 20.49 3.31 25.21
CA SER A 161 19.81 3.20 26.52
C SER A 161 19.21 1.82 26.77
N GLY A 162 18.90 1.04 25.72
CA GLY A 162 18.42 -0.34 25.81
C GLY A 162 19.50 -1.38 26.12
N LYS A 163 20.79 -1.01 26.06
CA LYS A 163 21.86 -1.91 26.49
C LYS A 163 21.68 -2.29 27.96
N ASN A 164 21.87 -3.56 28.27
CA ASN A 164 21.63 -4.13 29.61
C ASN A 164 20.18 -3.95 30.12
N GLY A 165 19.21 -3.76 29.20
CA GLY A 165 17.79 -3.73 29.52
C GLY A 165 17.15 -5.12 29.51
N ASP A 166 15.83 -5.16 29.71
CA ASP A 166 15.04 -6.38 29.59
C ASP A 166 14.74 -6.70 28.13
N PHE A 167 15.28 -7.79 27.62
CA PHE A 167 15.08 -8.31 26.25
C PHE A 167 13.93 -9.31 26.16
N SER A 168 13.19 -9.58 27.25
CA SER A 168 12.10 -10.53 27.24
C SER A 168 10.98 -10.09 26.30
N GLN A 169 10.37 -11.07 25.67
CA GLN A 169 9.21 -10.91 24.83
C GLN A 169 7.94 -11.01 25.66
N CYS A 170 6.97 -10.14 25.41
CA CYS A 170 5.66 -10.18 26.08
C CYS A 170 4.48 -9.89 25.13
N GLY A 171 4.75 -9.71 23.84
CA GLY A 171 3.71 -9.58 22.81
C GLY A 171 2.96 -10.89 22.55
N GLY A 172 1.72 -10.78 22.12
CA GLY A 172 0.83 -11.89 21.79
C GLY A 172 0.18 -11.74 20.40
N ALA A 173 -0.43 -12.81 19.90
CA ALA A 173 -1.04 -12.86 18.58
C ALA A 173 -2.15 -11.82 18.37
N GLU A 174 -2.99 -11.63 19.38
CA GLU A 174 -4.15 -10.72 19.32
C GLU A 174 -3.81 -9.27 19.65
N ASP A 175 -2.57 -8.97 20.05
CA ASP A 175 -2.15 -7.59 20.32
C ASP A 175 -2.16 -6.79 19.02
N ILE A 176 -2.69 -5.57 19.12
CA ILE A 176 -2.65 -4.63 18.00
C ILE A 176 -1.20 -4.19 17.80
N VAL A 177 -0.59 -4.69 16.73
CA VAL A 177 0.81 -4.40 16.41
C VAL A 177 0.96 -3.08 15.70
N VAL A 178 -0.05 -2.69 14.91
CA VAL A 178 0.00 -1.45 14.15
C VAL A 178 -1.37 -0.79 14.02
N THR A 179 -1.38 0.54 14.11
CA THR A 179 -2.48 1.38 13.61
C THR A 179 -2.01 2.19 12.42
N MET A 180 -2.87 2.33 11.42
CA MET A 180 -2.59 3.11 10.22
C MET A 180 -3.88 3.66 9.61
N HIS A 181 -3.76 4.63 8.70
CA HIS A 181 -4.91 5.22 8.05
C HIS A 181 -5.39 4.40 6.86
N SER A 182 -6.71 4.29 6.71
CA SER A 182 -7.31 3.75 5.48
C SER A 182 -6.95 4.61 4.28
N GLY A 183 -6.81 3.97 3.11
CA GLY A 183 -6.60 4.66 1.83
C GLY A 183 -7.89 5.24 1.23
N GLY A 184 -8.91 5.53 2.03
CA GLY A 184 -10.23 5.97 1.55
C GLY A 184 -10.16 7.26 0.71
N THR A 185 -10.88 7.27 -0.41
CA THR A 185 -11.03 8.43 -1.31
C THR A 185 -12.14 9.38 -0.84
N ASP A 186 -12.94 8.98 0.16
CA ASP A 186 -14.26 9.56 0.46
C ASP A 186 -14.39 10.10 1.90
N GLY A 187 -13.50 10.97 2.36
CA GLY A 187 -13.67 11.62 3.64
C GLY A 187 -12.45 11.59 4.56
N THR A 188 -12.66 11.81 5.85
CA THR A 188 -11.60 11.73 6.86
C THR A 188 -11.04 10.31 6.93
N PRO A 189 -9.72 10.10 6.75
CA PRO A 189 -9.14 8.77 6.81
C PRO A 189 -9.40 8.12 8.17
N LYS A 190 -9.96 6.91 8.15
CA LYS A 190 -10.20 6.13 9.37
C LYS A 190 -8.91 5.49 9.86
N ILE A 191 -8.77 5.35 11.17
CA ILE A 191 -7.60 4.69 11.78
C ILE A 191 -7.94 3.21 12.01
N LEU A 192 -7.25 2.32 11.28
CA LEU A 192 -7.40 0.87 11.40
C LEU A 192 -6.51 0.33 12.52
N LYS A 193 -6.98 -0.73 13.17
CA LYS A 193 -6.23 -1.56 14.11
C LYS A 193 -5.91 -2.90 13.46
N ILE A 194 -4.65 -3.29 13.43
CA ILE A 194 -4.20 -4.57 12.85
C ILE A 194 -3.42 -5.33 13.91
N SER A 195 -3.79 -6.59 14.14
CA SER A 195 -3.13 -7.46 15.10
C SER A 195 -1.91 -8.16 14.50
N ASN A 196 -1.04 -8.72 15.36
CA ASN A 196 0.04 -9.61 14.93
C ASN A 196 -0.49 -10.79 14.13
N ARG A 197 -1.57 -11.44 14.60
CA ARG A 197 -2.21 -12.56 13.92
C ARG A 197 -2.63 -12.21 12.49
N ALA A 198 -3.25 -11.05 12.31
CA ALA A 198 -3.74 -10.65 10.99
C ALA A 198 -2.62 -10.44 9.97
N LEU A 199 -1.52 -9.78 10.37
CA LEU A 199 -0.36 -9.61 9.48
C LEU A 199 0.38 -10.92 9.22
N ASN A 200 0.48 -11.81 10.22
CA ASN A 200 1.07 -13.13 10.03
C ASN A 200 0.21 -14.00 9.07
N ALA A 201 -1.12 -13.93 9.18
CA ALA A 201 -2.03 -14.63 8.27
C ALA A 201 -1.90 -14.13 6.82
N LEU A 202 -1.68 -12.83 6.61
CA LEU A 202 -1.36 -12.31 5.28
C LEU A 202 -0.08 -12.97 4.71
N VAL A 203 0.97 -13.08 5.53
CA VAL A 203 2.22 -13.72 5.11
C VAL A 203 1.98 -15.19 4.74
N ASP A 204 1.22 -15.93 5.57
CA ASP A 204 0.89 -17.33 5.29
C ASP A 204 0.17 -17.47 3.95
N ASN A 205 -0.81 -16.61 3.67
CA ASN A 205 -1.51 -16.56 2.39
C ASN A 205 -0.57 -16.30 1.19
N LEU A 206 0.43 -15.41 1.36
CA LEU A 206 1.38 -15.09 0.29
C LEU A 206 2.42 -16.19 0.07
N LEU A 207 2.78 -16.96 1.10
CA LEU A 207 3.68 -18.09 0.97
C LEU A 207 3.13 -19.21 0.07
N PHE A 208 1.80 -19.37 0.00
CA PHE A 208 1.16 -20.31 -0.94
C PHE A 208 1.32 -19.89 -2.42
N LEU A 209 1.60 -18.62 -2.70
CA LEU A 209 1.86 -18.14 -4.07
C LEU A 209 3.32 -18.29 -4.49
N LYS A 210 4.18 -18.77 -3.58
CA LYS A 210 5.60 -18.93 -3.80
C LYS A 210 5.86 -20.13 -4.71
N ASP A 211 6.68 -19.93 -5.73
CA ASP A 211 7.06 -20.93 -6.72
C ASP A 211 8.56 -21.23 -6.76
N HIS A 212 9.36 -20.59 -5.90
CA HIS A 212 10.82 -20.75 -5.85
C HIS A 212 11.40 -20.41 -4.47
N GLU A 213 12.64 -20.85 -4.25
CA GLU A 213 13.40 -20.50 -3.05
C GLU A 213 13.84 -19.03 -3.10
N THR A 214 13.59 -18.28 -2.04
CA THR A 214 13.74 -16.83 -1.95
C THR A 214 14.91 -16.38 -1.07
N LYS A 215 15.40 -17.29 -0.20
CA LYS A 215 16.42 -16.97 0.80
C LYS A 215 17.69 -16.38 0.19
N GLY A 216 18.00 -15.14 0.58
CA GLY A 216 19.16 -14.39 0.07
C GLY A 216 18.90 -13.59 -1.20
N GLU A 217 17.77 -13.74 -1.84
CA GLU A 217 17.33 -12.87 -2.95
C GLU A 217 16.99 -11.46 -2.46
N TYR A 218 16.79 -10.52 -3.38
CA TYR A 218 16.48 -9.14 -3.03
C TYR A 218 15.06 -8.74 -3.41
N SER A 219 14.34 -8.16 -2.44
CA SER A 219 13.07 -7.45 -2.64
C SER A 219 13.31 -5.94 -2.74
N LEU A 220 12.61 -5.27 -3.67
CA LEU A 220 12.58 -3.81 -3.75
C LEU A 220 11.36 -3.26 -3.00
N VAL A 221 11.62 -2.60 -1.87
CA VAL A 221 10.61 -1.90 -1.07
C VAL A 221 10.47 -0.47 -1.57
N MET A 222 9.51 -0.24 -2.45
CA MET A 222 9.18 1.10 -2.98
C MET A 222 7.81 1.61 -2.52
N LEU A 223 7.00 0.73 -1.91
CA LEU A 223 5.74 1.09 -1.28
C LEU A 223 5.98 1.64 0.13
N PRO A 224 5.14 2.60 0.57
CA PRO A 224 5.27 3.20 1.89
C PRO A 224 4.91 2.22 3.02
N VAL A 225 5.70 2.20 4.10
CA VAL A 225 5.41 1.36 5.30
C VAL A 225 4.23 1.86 6.13
N PHE A 226 3.76 3.08 5.90
CA PHE A 226 2.53 3.60 6.51
C PHE A 226 1.24 3.16 5.79
N HIS A 227 1.35 2.19 4.88
CA HIS A 227 0.24 1.49 4.23
C HIS A 227 0.38 -0.01 4.42
N ALA A 228 -0.76 -0.70 4.62
CA ALA A 228 -0.80 -2.14 4.82
C ALA A 228 -0.11 -2.91 3.70
N PHE A 229 -0.29 -2.50 2.43
CA PHE A 229 0.39 -3.10 1.28
C PHE A 229 1.92 -3.00 1.38
N GLY A 230 2.45 -1.83 1.76
CA GLY A 230 3.89 -1.63 1.92
C GLY A 230 4.47 -2.36 3.12
N LEU A 231 3.84 -2.24 4.29
CA LEU A 231 4.31 -2.88 5.51
C LEU A 231 4.13 -4.41 5.45
N GLY A 232 2.94 -4.88 5.08
CA GLY A 232 2.61 -6.31 5.08
C GLY A 232 3.33 -7.08 4.00
N ILE A 233 3.27 -6.61 2.73
CA ILE A 233 3.80 -7.37 1.59
C ILE A 233 5.26 -7.02 1.30
N SER A 234 5.60 -5.72 1.15
CA SER A 234 6.96 -5.38 0.74
C SER A 234 8.00 -5.53 1.87
N VAL A 235 7.58 -5.49 3.14
CA VAL A 235 8.49 -5.59 4.29
C VAL A 235 8.28 -6.88 5.06
N HIS A 236 7.09 -7.12 5.64
CA HIS A 236 6.90 -8.24 6.56
C HIS A 236 7.00 -9.59 5.83
N TYR A 237 6.24 -9.79 4.74
CA TYR A 237 6.37 -10.99 3.91
C TYR A 237 7.81 -11.17 3.41
N ALA A 238 8.40 -10.13 2.81
CA ALA A 238 9.73 -10.27 2.24
C ALA A 238 10.81 -10.65 3.28
N LEU A 239 10.80 -10.05 4.47
CA LEU A 239 11.77 -10.40 5.52
C LEU A 239 11.53 -11.79 6.08
N THR A 240 10.27 -12.17 6.29
CA THR A 240 9.90 -13.48 6.86
C THR A 240 10.07 -14.62 5.85
N ASP A 241 10.12 -14.33 4.55
CA ASP A 241 10.46 -15.28 3.49
C ASP A 241 11.97 -15.25 3.12
N GLY A 242 12.80 -14.64 3.95
CA GLY A 242 14.26 -14.67 3.84
C GLY A 242 14.89 -13.74 2.81
N TYR A 243 14.13 -12.81 2.23
CA TYR A 243 14.67 -11.80 1.31
C TYR A 243 15.61 -10.81 2.02
N ASN A 244 16.60 -10.34 1.27
CA ASN A 244 17.28 -9.07 1.52
C ASN A 244 16.37 -7.93 1.07
N LEU A 245 16.45 -6.76 1.71
CA LEU A 245 15.64 -5.61 1.29
C LEU A 245 16.48 -4.52 0.61
N CYS A 246 15.91 -3.92 -0.44
CA CYS A 246 16.36 -2.65 -1.00
C CYS A 246 15.32 -1.57 -0.66
N LEU A 247 15.57 -0.72 0.35
CA LEU A 247 14.63 0.30 0.79
C LEU A 247 14.74 1.57 -0.05
N ALA A 248 13.65 1.96 -0.68
CA ALA A 248 13.46 3.24 -1.35
C ALA A 248 12.57 4.14 -0.49
N SER A 249 13.14 5.01 0.36
CA SER A 249 12.39 5.90 1.25
C SER A 249 11.40 6.81 0.53
N ARG A 250 11.71 7.15 -0.70
CA ARG A 250 10.84 7.87 -1.64
C ARG A 250 10.95 7.22 -3.01
N PHE A 251 9.80 6.92 -3.61
CA PHE A 251 9.79 6.37 -4.96
C PHE A 251 10.43 7.32 -5.97
N ASN A 252 11.36 6.79 -6.73
CA ASN A 252 11.95 7.42 -7.91
C ASN A 252 12.21 6.31 -8.93
N ALA A 253 11.57 6.40 -10.09
CA ALA A 253 11.55 5.36 -11.10
C ALA A 253 12.97 4.98 -11.59
N ARG A 254 13.80 5.97 -11.90
CA ARG A 254 15.19 5.74 -12.35
C ARG A 254 16.00 4.99 -11.28
N ARG A 255 15.90 5.41 -10.02
CA ARG A 255 16.60 4.77 -8.91
C ARG A 255 16.06 3.37 -8.61
N ALA A 256 14.75 3.15 -8.70
CA ALA A 256 14.15 1.82 -8.59
C ALA A 256 14.73 0.85 -9.63
N ASN A 257 14.80 1.29 -10.88
CA ASN A 257 15.41 0.52 -11.97
C ASN A 257 16.91 0.27 -11.74
N GLU A 258 17.65 1.24 -11.20
CA GLU A 258 19.05 1.06 -10.80
C GLU A 258 19.20 -0.01 -9.71
N TYR A 259 18.30 -0.04 -8.71
CA TYR A 259 18.31 -1.04 -7.64
C TYR A 259 18.01 -2.43 -8.19
N ILE A 260 17.01 -2.58 -9.09
CA ILE A 260 16.71 -3.84 -9.75
C ILE A 260 17.97 -4.42 -10.40
N LYS A 261 18.72 -3.58 -11.12
CA LYS A 261 19.94 -4.01 -11.83
C LYS A 261 21.12 -4.23 -10.90
N ARG A 262 21.34 -3.34 -9.94
CA ARG A 262 22.52 -3.37 -9.07
C ARG A 262 22.49 -4.54 -8.09
N PHE A 263 21.32 -4.87 -7.57
CA PHE A 263 21.16 -5.89 -6.53
C PHE A 263 20.54 -7.19 -7.07
N ASN A 264 20.26 -7.31 -8.38
CA ASN A 264 19.56 -8.45 -8.98
C ASN A 264 18.24 -8.72 -8.24
N VAL A 265 17.42 -7.68 -8.08
CA VAL A 265 16.11 -7.80 -7.41
C VAL A 265 15.25 -8.81 -8.15
N THR A 266 14.60 -9.68 -7.39
CA THR A 266 13.72 -10.74 -7.89
C THR A 266 12.26 -10.50 -7.55
N PHE A 267 12.00 -9.79 -6.44
CA PHE A 267 10.64 -9.48 -5.98
C PHE A 267 10.38 -7.97 -5.95
N VAL A 268 9.25 -7.56 -6.55
CA VAL A 268 8.79 -6.16 -6.56
C VAL A 268 7.28 -6.13 -6.38
N ALA A 269 6.80 -5.37 -5.40
CA ALA A 269 5.39 -5.02 -5.28
C ALA A 269 5.21 -3.51 -5.44
N GLY A 270 4.16 -3.09 -6.16
CA GLY A 270 3.93 -1.68 -6.45
C GLY A 270 2.51 -1.36 -6.92
N VAL A 271 2.26 -0.08 -7.17
CA VAL A 271 1.00 0.40 -7.75
C VAL A 271 1.19 0.75 -9.22
N PRO A 272 0.11 0.81 -10.04
CA PRO A 272 0.21 1.00 -11.49
C PRO A 272 1.04 2.20 -11.92
N VAL A 273 0.89 3.35 -11.24
CA VAL A 273 1.63 4.57 -11.55
C VAL A 273 3.15 4.41 -11.36
N MET A 274 3.60 3.56 -10.42
CA MET A 274 5.02 3.28 -10.23
C MET A 274 5.57 2.48 -11.40
N PHE A 275 4.90 1.40 -11.81
CA PHE A 275 5.31 0.60 -12.96
C PHE A 275 5.27 1.41 -14.26
N LYS A 276 4.22 2.21 -14.49
CA LYS A 276 4.13 3.12 -15.64
C LYS A 276 5.34 4.05 -15.73
N LYS A 277 5.76 4.64 -14.60
CA LYS A 277 6.96 5.50 -14.55
C LYS A 277 8.25 4.71 -14.74
N MET A 278 8.36 3.52 -14.16
CA MET A 278 9.56 2.68 -14.30
C MET A 278 9.79 2.23 -15.74
N ILE A 279 8.76 1.76 -16.44
CA ILE A 279 8.86 1.31 -17.84
C ILE A 279 9.12 2.45 -18.81
N ALA A 280 8.72 3.68 -18.48
CA ALA A 280 8.99 4.87 -19.30
C ALA A 280 10.45 5.33 -19.23
N GLU A 281 11.18 4.98 -18.17
CA GLU A 281 12.59 5.31 -18.02
C GLU A 281 13.47 4.49 -18.98
N LYS A 282 14.43 5.14 -19.65
CA LYS A 282 15.39 4.48 -20.54
C LYS A 282 16.19 3.37 -19.86
N ASN A 283 16.40 3.49 -18.56
CA ASN A 283 17.13 2.50 -17.76
C ASN A 283 16.30 1.29 -17.33
N PHE A 284 14.99 1.20 -17.65
CA PHE A 284 14.23 -0.06 -17.53
C PHE A 284 14.50 -0.95 -18.76
N SER A 285 15.73 -1.44 -18.85
CA SER A 285 16.24 -2.21 -19.98
C SER A 285 17.48 -3.03 -19.58
N GLY A 286 17.87 -3.97 -20.42
CA GLY A 286 19.10 -4.76 -20.30
C GLY A 286 18.90 -6.08 -19.56
N ARG A 287 19.88 -6.99 -19.75
CA ARG A 287 19.81 -8.41 -19.36
C ARG A 287 19.49 -8.68 -17.89
N ARG A 288 19.65 -7.70 -17.00
CA ARG A 288 19.38 -7.91 -15.57
C ARG A 288 17.89 -7.96 -15.22
N LEU A 289 17.00 -7.47 -16.09
CA LEU A 289 15.56 -7.62 -15.93
C LEU A 289 15.11 -9.08 -15.91
N LYS A 290 15.86 -10.00 -16.53
CA LYS A 290 15.61 -11.45 -16.48
C LYS A 290 15.69 -12.05 -15.06
N LYS A 291 16.22 -11.30 -14.09
CA LYS A 291 16.31 -11.74 -12.70
C LYS A 291 15.02 -11.52 -11.92
N LEU A 292 14.12 -10.66 -12.42
CA LEU A 292 12.78 -10.54 -11.85
C LEU A 292 12.08 -11.90 -11.90
N LYS A 293 11.40 -12.25 -10.81
CA LYS A 293 10.64 -13.49 -10.65
C LYS A 293 9.20 -13.19 -10.25
N GLN A 294 8.97 -12.50 -9.15
CA GLN A 294 7.64 -12.15 -8.66
C GLN A 294 7.44 -10.64 -8.74
N VAL A 295 6.45 -10.20 -9.52
CA VAL A 295 6.15 -8.77 -9.67
C VAL A 295 4.66 -8.56 -9.53
N TRP A 296 4.24 -7.98 -8.41
CA TRP A 296 2.82 -7.77 -8.10
C TRP A 296 2.42 -6.31 -8.18
N CYS A 297 1.27 -6.08 -8.80
CA CYS A 297 0.64 -4.77 -8.93
C CYS A 297 -0.76 -4.79 -8.30
N GLY A 298 -1.00 -3.86 -7.38
CA GLY A 298 -2.28 -3.74 -6.70
C GLY A 298 -2.57 -2.31 -6.28
N GLY A 299 -3.69 -2.12 -5.58
CA GLY A 299 -4.08 -0.84 -4.99
C GLY A 299 -4.80 0.12 -5.94
N ASP A 300 -4.77 -0.12 -7.25
CA ASP A 300 -5.52 0.63 -8.27
C ASP A 300 -5.65 -0.22 -9.55
N VAL A 301 -6.45 0.25 -10.51
CA VAL A 301 -6.62 -0.40 -11.81
C VAL A 301 -5.31 -0.38 -12.61
N LEU A 302 -4.81 -1.55 -12.97
CA LEU A 302 -3.63 -1.69 -13.82
C LEU A 302 -4.01 -1.62 -15.29
N PRO A 303 -3.60 -0.55 -16.04
CA PRO A 303 -3.88 -0.45 -17.46
C PRO A 303 -3.20 -1.58 -18.25
N GLU A 304 -3.94 -2.18 -19.18
CA GLU A 304 -3.48 -3.32 -19.99
C GLU A 304 -2.19 -3.02 -20.76
N ASN A 305 -2.07 -1.80 -21.29
CA ASN A 305 -0.86 -1.37 -21.98
C ASN A 305 0.37 -1.34 -21.06
N THR A 306 0.20 -0.93 -19.79
CA THR A 306 1.31 -0.95 -18.81
C THR A 306 1.77 -2.37 -18.54
N LEU A 307 0.82 -3.31 -18.37
CA LEU A 307 1.11 -4.73 -18.17
C LEU A 307 1.86 -5.30 -19.38
N LYS A 308 1.31 -5.15 -20.60
CA LYS A 308 1.93 -5.67 -21.83
C LYS A 308 3.33 -5.11 -22.06
N THR A 309 3.50 -3.79 -21.90
CA THR A 309 4.83 -3.16 -22.09
C THR A 309 5.85 -3.66 -21.06
N PHE A 310 5.44 -3.87 -19.80
CA PHE A 310 6.31 -4.45 -18.79
C PHE A 310 6.76 -5.87 -19.19
N ASP A 311 5.79 -6.74 -19.50
CA ASP A 311 6.03 -8.14 -19.86
C ASP A 311 6.93 -8.26 -21.10
N GLU A 312 6.71 -7.42 -22.12
CA GLU A 312 7.54 -7.36 -23.34
C GLU A 312 8.99 -6.97 -23.02
N LYS A 313 9.20 -5.94 -22.18
CA LYS A 313 10.55 -5.50 -21.80
C LYS A 313 11.31 -6.57 -21.03
N VAL A 314 10.63 -7.29 -20.13
CA VAL A 314 11.21 -8.41 -19.39
C VAL A 314 11.53 -9.58 -20.32
N ARG A 315 10.63 -9.93 -21.23
CA ARG A 315 10.81 -10.98 -22.24
C ARG A 315 11.98 -10.65 -23.17
N ASN A 316 12.08 -9.42 -23.66
CA ASN A 316 13.19 -8.97 -24.51
C ASN A 316 14.54 -8.99 -23.78
N ALA A 317 14.54 -8.95 -22.45
CA ALA A 317 15.73 -9.15 -21.62
C ALA A 317 16.07 -10.64 -21.39
N GLY A 318 15.23 -11.56 -21.88
CA GLY A 318 15.36 -13.01 -21.66
C GLY A 318 14.78 -13.48 -20.32
N GLY A 319 13.87 -12.72 -19.73
CA GLY A 319 13.16 -13.07 -18.50
C GLY A 319 11.77 -13.65 -18.75
N THR A 320 11.20 -14.26 -17.70
CA THR A 320 9.87 -14.89 -17.71
C THR A 320 8.88 -14.20 -16.80
N ALA A 321 9.34 -13.26 -15.95
CA ALA A 321 8.47 -12.56 -15.02
C ALA A 321 7.38 -11.76 -15.75
N ARG A 322 6.16 -11.85 -15.20
CA ARG A 322 4.98 -11.10 -15.62
C ARG A 322 4.55 -10.12 -14.52
N LEU A 323 3.90 -9.04 -14.92
CA LEU A 323 3.29 -8.11 -13.99
C LEU A 323 1.92 -8.66 -13.55
N MET A 324 1.87 -9.26 -12.37
CA MET A 324 0.68 -9.92 -11.82
C MET A 324 -0.26 -8.93 -11.15
N ARG A 325 -1.56 -9.01 -11.44
CA ARG A 325 -2.59 -8.24 -10.72
C ARG A 325 -2.89 -8.90 -9.38
N GLY A 326 -3.11 -8.07 -8.34
CA GLY A 326 -3.64 -8.48 -7.05
C GLY A 326 -4.68 -7.49 -6.54
N TYR A 327 -5.55 -7.96 -5.66
CA TYR A 327 -6.62 -7.20 -5.05
C TYR A 327 -6.55 -7.28 -3.53
N GLY A 328 -6.87 -6.15 -2.89
CA GLY A 328 -7.00 -6.05 -1.45
C GLY A 328 -7.20 -4.62 -0.98
N LEU A 329 -7.42 -4.49 0.30
CA LEU A 329 -7.67 -3.24 1.01
C LEU A 329 -6.98 -3.29 2.37
N SER A 330 -6.85 -2.14 3.03
CA SER A 330 -6.18 -2.06 4.33
C SER A 330 -6.86 -2.91 5.39
N GLU A 331 -8.19 -3.06 5.29
CA GLU A 331 -9.04 -3.83 6.20
C GLU A 331 -8.80 -5.36 6.12
N VAL A 332 -8.05 -5.82 5.11
CA VAL A 332 -7.57 -7.22 4.98
C VAL A 332 -6.03 -7.24 4.84
N CYS A 333 -5.35 -6.34 5.56
CA CYS A 333 -3.90 -6.23 5.63
C CYS A 333 -3.19 -6.03 4.27
N GLY A 334 -3.93 -5.64 3.22
CA GLY A 334 -3.37 -5.22 1.94
C GLY A 334 -3.62 -6.13 0.75
N ALA A 335 -3.86 -7.43 0.94
CA ALA A 335 -4.21 -8.33 -0.17
C ALA A 335 -5.10 -9.50 0.28
N CYS A 336 -6.01 -9.94 -0.60
CA CYS A 336 -6.89 -11.09 -0.38
C CYS A 336 -7.07 -11.97 -1.63
N ALA A 337 -6.65 -11.48 -2.80
CA ALA A 337 -6.62 -12.25 -4.05
C ALA A 337 -5.45 -11.79 -4.92
N ALA A 338 -4.85 -12.69 -5.67
CA ALA A 338 -3.80 -12.37 -6.64
C ALA A 338 -3.73 -13.40 -7.78
N ASN A 339 -3.30 -12.94 -8.94
CA ASN A 339 -2.77 -13.82 -9.98
C ASN A 339 -1.42 -14.39 -9.56
N SER A 340 -1.14 -15.61 -9.97
CA SER A 340 0.15 -16.29 -9.80
C SER A 340 0.53 -17.02 -11.09
N TYR A 341 1.73 -17.60 -11.14
CA TYR A 341 2.13 -18.42 -12.29
C TYR A 341 1.29 -19.69 -12.43
N ALA A 342 0.81 -20.25 -11.32
CA ALA A 342 -0.05 -21.44 -11.31
C ALA A 342 -1.51 -21.11 -11.65
N CYS A 343 -1.98 -19.90 -11.32
CA CYS A 343 -3.36 -19.46 -11.45
C CYS A 343 -3.40 -18.06 -12.05
N TYR A 344 -3.54 -17.96 -13.37
CA TYR A 344 -3.57 -16.68 -14.08
C TYR A 344 -4.76 -16.62 -15.06
N LYS A 345 -5.48 -15.51 -15.03
CA LYS A 345 -6.53 -15.21 -16.01
C LYS A 345 -6.50 -13.72 -16.37
N ASP A 346 -6.47 -13.42 -17.66
CA ASP A 346 -6.45 -12.04 -18.14
C ASP A 346 -7.69 -11.27 -17.67
N GLY A 347 -7.50 -10.01 -17.29
CA GLY A 347 -8.56 -9.14 -16.79
C GLY A 347 -8.94 -9.38 -15.31
N SER A 348 -8.66 -10.57 -14.75
CA SER A 348 -8.93 -10.86 -13.34
C SER A 348 -7.85 -10.29 -12.41
N VAL A 349 -8.19 -10.16 -11.13
CA VAL A 349 -7.22 -9.91 -10.06
C VAL A 349 -6.73 -11.20 -9.39
N GLY A 350 -6.99 -12.34 -10.03
CA GLY A 350 -6.60 -13.67 -9.57
C GLY A 350 -7.67 -14.37 -8.73
N LYS A 351 -7.27 -15.46 -8.09
CA LYS A 351 -8.12 -16.22 -7.17
C LYS A 351 -7.96 -15.71 -5.74
N PRO A 352 -8.99 -15.86 -4.89
CA PRO A 352 -8.86 -15.68 -3.45
C PRO A 352 -7.71 -16.53 -2.91
N PHE A 353 -7.01 -16.04 -1.88
CA PHE A 353 -6.01 -16.84 -1.19
C PHE A 353 -6.64 -18.05 -0.50
N GLU A 354 -5.86 -19.08 -0.21
CA GLU A 354 -6.36 -20.36 0.31
C GLU A 354 -7.24 -20.22 1.56
N ASN A 355 -6.85 -19.34 2.48
CA ASN A 355 -7.60 -19.08 3.72
C ASN A 355 -8.52 -17.84 3.60
N THR A 356 -9.00 -17.54 2.40
CA THR A 356 -9.85 -16.39 2.12
C THR A 356 -11.11 -16.81 1.39
N THR A 357 -12.25 -16.42 1.91
CA THR A 357 -13.55 -16.62 1.27
C THR A 357 -14.04 -15.28 0.71
N ILE A 358 -14.38 -15.27 -0.57
CA ILE A 358 -15.03 -14.12 -1.22
C ILE A 358 -16.48 -14.48 -1.52
N LYS A 359 -17.39 -13.58 -1.22
CA LYS A 359 -18.81 -13.64 -1.63
C LYS A 359 -19.20 -12.36 -2.34
N ILE A 360 -20.11 -12.49 -3.27
CA ILE A 360 -20.70 -11.34 -3.98
C ILE A 360 -22.16 -11.21 -3.53
N ILE A 361 -22.55 -10.00 -3.08
CA ILE A 361 -23.92 -9.76 -2.64
C ILE A 361 -24.60 -8.68 -3.47
N GLY A 362 -25.90 -8.88 -3.71
CA GLY A 362 -26.78 -7.90 -4.33
C GLY A 362 -27.13 -6.74 -3.39
N ASP A 363 -27.88 -5.77 -3.92
CA ASP A 363 -28.38 -4.64 -3.11
C ASP A 363 -29.41 -5.09 -2.04
N ASP A 364 -30.04 -6.23 -2.22
CA ASP A 364 -30.95 -6.89 -1.28
C ASP A 364 -30.24 -7.69 -0.18
N GLY A 365 -28.90 -7.78 -0.24
CA GLY A 365 -28.04 -8.52 0.70
C GLY A 365 -27.97 -10.02 0.43
N GLN A 366 -28.60 -10.54 -0.64
CA GLN A 366 -28.50 -11.94 -1.02
C GLN A 366 -27.21 -12.23 -1.76
N THR A 367 -26.66 -13.44 -1.58
CA THR A 367 -25.50 -13.90 -2.33
C THR A 367 -25.89 -14.12 -3.80
N LEU A 368 -25.11 -13.55 -4.71
CA LEU A 368 -25.30 -13.66 -6.16
C LEU A 368 -24.59 -14.90 -6.72
N ASN A 369 -25.04 -15.35 -7.90
CA ASN A 369 -24.39 -16.42 -8.66
C ASN A 369 -23.09 -15.94 -9.31
N ASN A 370 -22.26 -16.89 -9.77
CA ASN A 370 -21.07 -16.60 -10.55
C ASN A 370 -21.41 -15.76 -11.80
N GLY A 371 -20.56 -14.79 -12.11
CA GLY A 371 -20.75 -13.87 -13.24
C GLY A 371 -21.66 -12.67 -12.95
N GLU A 372 -22.43 -12.67 -11.86
CA GLU A 372 -23.29 -11.55 -11.48
C GLU A 372 -22.50 -10.51 -10.67
N ILE A 373 -22.65 -9.22 -11.04
CA ILE A 373 -21.95 -8.11 -10.39
C ILE A 373 -22.68 -7.67 -9.12
N GLY A 374 -21.95 -7.65 -8.01
CA GLY A 374 -22.44 -7.16 -6.72
C GLY A 374 -21.31 -6.66 -5.83
N GLU A 375 -21.62 -6.34 -4.56
CA GLU A 375 -20.61 -5.91 -3.60
C GLU A 375 -19.74 -7.08 -3.16
N ILE A 376 -18.42 -6.89 -3.25
CA ILE A 376 -17.44 -7.89 -2.83
C ILE A 376 -17.35 -7.90 -1.30
N LEU A 377 -17.55 -9.08 -0.72
CA LEU A 377 -17.34 -9.37 0.69
C LEU A 377 -16.14 -10.29 0.86
N VAL A 378 -15.32 -10.02 1.89
CA VAL A 378 -14.11 -10.80 2.18
C VAL A 378 -14.11 -11.29 3.60
N SER A 379 -13.95 -12.61 3.79
CA SER A 379 -13.69 -13.25 5.08
C SER A 379 -12.30 -13.90 5.04
N THR A 380 -11.40 -13.49 5.94
CA THR A 380 -10.02 -13.96 5.98
C THR A 380 -9.44 -13.83 7.38
N ALA A 381 -8.49 -14.70 7.75
CA ALA A 381 -7.74 -14.56 8.98
C ALA A 381 -6.86 -13.29 9.01
N ALA A 382 -6.56 -12.70 7.83
CA ALA A 382 -5.82 -11.45 7.68
C ALA A 382 -6.71 -10.19 7.83
N GLU A 383 -7.90 -10.31 8.41
CA GLU A 383 -8.79 -9.17 8.62
C GLU A 383 -8.33 -8.27 9.77
N PHE A 384 -8.58 -6.97 9.65
CA PHE A 384 -8.27 -5.99 10.69
C PHE A 384 -9.14 -6.18 11.94
N SER A 385 -8.70 -5.60 13.06
CA SER A 385 -9.41 -5.68 14.36
C SER A 385 -10.41 -4.52 14.58
N GLY A 386 -10.85 -3.86 13.49
CA GLY A 386 -11.77 -2.71 13.53
C GLY A 386 -11.06 -1.36 13.49
N TYR A 387 -11.85 -0.28 13.54
CA TYR A 387 -11.36 1.10 13.57
C TYR A 387 -11.19 1.60 15.01
N VAL A 388 -10.42 2.70 15.19
CA VAL A 388 -10.20 3.29 16.53
C VAL A 388 -11.46 3.98 17.05
N ASN A 389 -12.12 4.79 16.22
CA ASN A 389 -13.23 5.67 16.64
C ASN A 389 -14.55 5.38 15.92
N ASP A 390 -14.58 4.45 14.98
CA ASP A 390 -15.74 4.17 14.15
C ASP A 390 -16.25 2.75 14.34
N GLY A 391 -17.53 2.55 13.96
CA GLY A 391 -18.14 1.24 13.90
C GLY A 391 -17.42 0.29 12.95
N ASP A 392 -17.73 -0.98 13.03
CA ASP A 392 -17.20 -2.04 12.18
C ASP A 392 -17.80 -1.94 10.76
N CYS A 393 -17.00 -2.29 9.74
CA CYS A 393 -17.48 -2.49 8.37
C CYS A 393 -17.78 -3.98 8.08
N LYS A 394 -17.89 -4.81 9.11
CA LYS A 394 -18.17 -6.24 9.00
C LYS A 394 -19.66 -6.54 9.06
N ILE A 395 -20.04 -7.61 8.37
CA ILE A 395 -21.37 -8.23 8.50
C ILE A 395 -21.19 -9.72 8.80
N ILE A 396 -22.17 -10.31 9.46
CA ILE A 396 -22.20 -11.76 9.66
C ILE A 396 -23.04 -12.37 8.53
N LEU A 397 -22.45 -13.30 7.79
CA LEU A 397 -23.12 -14.06 6.74
C LEU A 397 -22.75 -15.54 6.92
N ASP A 398 -23.76 -16.43 7.00
CA ASP A 398 -23.59 -17.87 7.27
C ASP A 398 -22.73 -18.14 8.53
N GLY A 399 -22.93 -17.34 9.58
CA GLY A 399 -22.21 -17.47 10.86
C GLY A 399 -20.74 -17.04 10.83
N LYS A 400 -20.24 -16.45 9.72
CA LYS A 400 -18.87 -15.95 9.57
C LYS A 400 -18.83 -14.43 9.39
N PRO A 401 -17.81 -13.74 9.92
CA PRO A 401 -17.60 -12.32 9.66
C PRO A 401 -17.07 -12.11 8.23
N PHE A 402 -17.65 -11.12 7.55
CA PHE A 402 -17.17 -10.64 6.25
C PHE A 402 -16.95 -9.13 6.31
N VAL A 403 -15.82 -8.67 5.80
CA VAL A 403 -15.52 -7.26 5.56
C VAL A 403 -16.26 -6.80 4.31
N LYS A 404 -17.07 -5.74 4.42
CA LYS A 404 -17.67 -5.04 3.28
C LYS A 404 -16.61 -4.17 2.65
N THR A 405 -16.23 -4.50 1.42
CA THR A 405 -15.13 -3.79 0.75
C THR A 405 -15.54 -2.44 0.16
N GLY A 406 -16.84 -2.27 -0.13
CA GLY A 406 -17.33 -1.14 -0.91
C GLY A 406 -16.90 -1.19 -2.38
N ASP A 407 -16.28 -2.28 -2.82
CA ASP A 407 -15.96 -2.55 -4.22
C ASP A 407 -17.02 -3.46 -4.84
N LEU A 408 -17.27 -3.28 -6.13
CA LEU A 408 -18.13 -4.12 -6.94
C LEU A 408 -17.30 -5.05 -7.80
N GLY A 409 -17.81 -6.25 -8.02
CA GLY A 409 -17.17 -7.24 -8.86
C GLY A 409 -17.97 -8.52 -8.95
N TYR A 410 -17.39 -9.53 -9.55
CA TYR A 410 -17.96 -10.86 -9.67
C TYR A 410 -16.87 -11.93 -9.60
N VAL A 411 -17.26 -13.14 -9.28
CA VAL A 411 -16.41 -14.33 -9.39
C VAL A 411 -16.94 -15.14 -10.58
N ASP A 412 -16.05 -15.60 -11.45
CA ASP A 412 -16.44 -16.46 -12.56
C ASP A 412 -16.51 -17.94 -12.16
N ASP A 413 -16.93 -18.80 -13.10
CA ASP A 413 -17.11 -20.25 -12.87
C ASP A 413 -15.78 -20.97 -12.55
N ASP A 414 -14.63 -20.40 -12.94
CA ASP A 414 -13.31 -20.91 -12.62
C ASP A 414 -12.79 -20.42 -11.25
N GLY A 415 -13.54 -19.55 -10.55
CA GLY A 415 -13.22 -18.98 -9.24
C GLY A 415 -12.27 -17.76 -9.30
N TYR A 416 -12.11 -17.11 -10.45
CA TYR A 416 -11.36 -15.87 -10.57
C TYR A 416 -12.20 -14.65 -10.22
N LEU A 417 -11.62 -13.75 -9.44
CA LEU A 417 -12.25 -12.49 -9.06
C LEU A 417 -11.97 -11.40 -10.11
N PHE A 418 -13.04 -10.73 -10.53
CA PHE A 418 -13.02 -9.53 -11.37
C PHE A 418 -13.58 -8.35 -10.59
N VAL A 419 -12.82 -7.27 -10.50
CA VAL A 419 -13.22 -6.04 -9.80
C VAL A 419 -13.72 -5.03 -10.81
N SER A 420 -14.98 -4.62 -10.67
CA SER A 420 -15.67 -3.70 -11.58
C SER A 420 -15.62 -2.23 -11.14
N GLY A 421 -15.23 -1.93 -9.90
CA GLY A 421 -15.06 -0.57 -9.41
C GLY A 421 -15.61 -0.32 -8.01
N ARG A 422 -15.80 0.95 -7.64
CA ARG A 422 -16.31 1.35 -6.33
C ARG A 422 -17.83 1.45 -6.33
N LYS A 423 -18.51 0.87 -5.32
CA LYS A 423 -19.95 0.94 -5.12
C LYS A 423 -20.46 2.40 -5.08
N LYS A 424 -19.75 3.27 -4.41
CA LYS A 424 -20.07 4.70 -4.32
C LYS A 424 -19.99 5.46 -5.65
N ARG A 425 -19.31 4.92 -6.66
CA ARG A 425 -19.25 5.47 -8.02
C ARG A 425 -20.34 4.93 -8.93
N THR A 426 -21.17 4.03 -8.43
CA THR A 426 -22.34 3.56 -9.17
C THR A 426 -23.39 4.65 -9.22
N VAL A 427 -23.84 4.97 -10.41
CA VAL A 427 -24.87 5.98 -10.65
C VAL A 427 -26.20 5.28 -10.94
N LYS A 428 -27.20 5.50 -10.09
CA LYS A 428 -28.56 4.97 -10.32
C LYS A 428 -29.35 5.90 -11.22
N ILE A 429 -29.74 5.43 -12.41
CA ILE A 429 -30.58 6.15 -13.36
C ILE A 429 -31.83 5.31 -13.67
N ASN A 430 -33.02 5.78 -13.32
CA ASN A 430 -34.29 5.05 -13.51
C ASN A 430 -34.23 3.61 -12.96
N ALA A 431 -33.72 3.45 -11.73
CA ALA A 431 -33.52 2.16 -11.07
C ALA A 431 -32.50 1.22 -11.74
N ILE A 432 -31.76 1.68 -12.76
CA ILE A 432 -30.69 0.93 -13.41
C ILE A 432 -29.35 1.38 -12.84
N ASN A 433 -28.53 0.43 -12.40
CA ASN A 433 -27.16 0.71 -11.98
C ASN A 433 -26.30 0.94 -13.22
N VAL A 434 -25.63 2.10 -13.29
CA VAL A 434 -24.64 2.45 -14.30
C VAL A 434 -23.27 2.48 -13.65
N PHE A 435 -22.33 1.78 -14.24
CA PHE A 435 -20.97 1.65 -13.76
C PHE A 435 -20.01 2.44 -14.64
N PRO A 436 -19.58 3.67 -14.27
CA PRO A 436 -18.66 4.48 -15.07
C PRO A 436 -17.37 3.75 -15.44
N PHE A 437 -16.91 2.85 -14.58
CA PHE A 437 -15.74 2.01 -14.79
C PHE A 437 -15.81 1.18 -16.09
N GLU A 438 -16.96 0.60 -16.44
CA GLU A 438 -17.11 -0.17 -17.68
C GLU A 438 -16.87 0.70 -18.93
N THR A 439 -17.35 1.93 -18.86
CA THR A 439 -17.12 2.92 -19.91
C THR A 439 -15.63 3.32 -19.97
N GLU A 440 -15.01 3.55 -18.81
CA GLU A 440 -13.58 3.85 -18.71
C GLU A 440 -12.72 2.73 -19.28
N GLU A 441 -13.02 1.47 -19.00
CA GLU A 441 -12.27 0.32 -19.55
C GLU A 441 -12.33 0.25 -21.06
N LYS A 442 -13.51 0.52 -21.65
CA LYS A 442 -13.68 0.51 -23.10
C LYS A 442 -12.91 1.66 -23.75
N ILE A 443 -12.96 2.86 -23.13
CA ILE A 443 -12.20 4.03 -23.63
C ILE A 443 -10.68 3.78 -23.52
N ARG A 444 -10.20 3.19 -22.42
CA ARG A 444 -8.75 2.89 -22.25
C ARG A 444 -8.20 1.91 -23.29
N LYS A 445 -9.06 1.10 -23.94
CA LYS A 445 -8.66 0.17 -25.01
C LYS A 445 -8.46 0.86 -26.36
N LEU A 446 -8.93 2.10 -26.54
CA LEU A 446 -8.79 2.84 -27.79
C LEU A 446 -7.32 3.22 -28.05
N CYS A 447 -6.94 3.20 -29.34
CA CYS A 447 -5.59 3.52 -29.76
C CYS A 447 -5.25 5.00 -29.47
N GLY A 448 -4.15 5.25 -28.73
CA GLY A 448 -3.71 6.60 -28.35
C GLY A 448 -4.24 7.10 -27.03
N VAL A 449 -5.16 6.38 -26.37
CA VAL A 449 -5.59 6.70 -25.01
C VAL A 449 -4.55 6.22 -24.00
N LYS A 450 -4.12 7.14 -23.14
CA LYS A 450 -3.15 6.88 -22.07
C LYS A 450 -3.84 6.62 -20.73
N ASP A 451 -4.97 7.29 -20.48
CA ASP A 451 -5.81 7.12 -19.29
C ASP A 451 -7.15 7.83 -19.48
N CYS A 452 -8.17 7.47 -18.69
CA CYS A 452 -9.43 8.19 -18.66
C CYS A 452 -10.17 8.05 -17.33
N ALA A 453 -11.06 8.99 -17.06
CA ALA A 453 -12.03 8.96 -15.97
C ALA A 453 -13.39 9.43 -16.50
N VAL A 454 -14.47 8.77 -16.09
CA VAL A 454 -15.84 9.12 -16.47
C VAL A 454 -16.59 9.64 -15.24
N ILE A 455 -17.12 10.84 -15.35
CA ILE A 455 -17.78 11.55 -14.25
C ILE A 455 -19.23 11.85 -14.63
N ASP A 456 -20.13 11.63 -13.67
CA ASP A 456 -21.54 11.99 -13.75
C ASP A 456 -21.76 13.46 -13.36
N PHE A 457 -22.57 14.15 -14.13
CA PHE A 457 -23.04 15.51 -13.85
C PHE A 457 -24.55 15.58 -13.98
N GLU A 458 -25.20 16.26 -13.05
CA GLU A 458 -26.61 16.55 -13.18
C GLU A 458 -26.79 17.85 -13.98
N ARG A 459 -27.47 17.77 -15.13
CA ARG A 459 -27.80 18.90 -16.01
C ARG A 459 -29.26 18.86 -16.38
N ASN A 460 -29.97 19.93 -16.07
CA ASN A 460 -31.43 20.06 -16.36
C ASN A 460 -32.25 18.86 -15.82
N GLY A 461 -31.93 18.38 -14.60
CA GLY A 461 -32.60 17.23 -13.98
C GLY A 461 -32.30 15.87 -14.64
N LYS A 462 -31.26 15.79 -15.49
CA LYS A 462 -30.78 14.56 -16.10
C LYS A 462 -29.32 14.32 -15.77
N ILE A 463 -28.99 13.07 -15.49
CA ILE A 463 -27.59 12.65 -15.29
C ILE A 463 -26.96 12.42 -16.66
N GLU A 464 -25.82 13.08 -16.90
CA GLU A 464 -24.99 12.97 -18.10
C GLU A 464 -23.57 12.61 -17.73
N PHE A 465 -22.93 11.75 -18.52
CA PHE A 465 -21.54 11.36 -18.32
C PHE A 465 -20.58 12.17 -19.20
N THR A 466 -19.52 12.66 -18.58
CA THR A 466 -18.38 13.31 -19.26
C THR A 466 -17.14 12.44 -19.09
N ALA A 467 -16.48 12.09 -20.20
CA ALA A 467 -15.21 11.42 -20.18
C ALA A 467 -14.04 12.42 -20.18
N TYR A 468 -13.21 12.39 -19.16
CA TYR A 468 -11.93 13.09 -19.12
C TYR A 468 -10.86 12.14 -19.65
N VAL A 469 -10.24 12.47 -20.78
CA VAL A 469 -9.37 11.57 -21.52
C VAL A 469 -7.97 12.16 -21.66
N VAL A 470 -6.96 11.37 -21.27
CA VAL A 470 -5.55 11.66 -21.56
C VAL A 470 -5.16 10.88 -22.80
N ALA A 471 -4.95 11.58 -23.89
CA ALA A 471 -4.61 10.97 -25.18
C ALA A 471 -3.47 11.72 -25.88
N GLU A 472 -2.84 11.06 -26.88
CA GLU A 472 -1.88 11.69 -27.76
C GLU A 472 -2.56 12.80 -28.57
N ASN A 473 -1.95 14.00 -28.66
CA ASN A 473 -2.58 15.18 -29.26
C ASN A 473 -3.06 14.91 -30.68
N GLU A 474 -2.26 14.20 -31.48
CA GLU A 474 -2.56 13.87 -32.88
C GLU A 474 -3.74 12.90 -33.03
N LYS A 475 -4.07 12.16 -31.98
CA LYS A 475 -5.14 11.14 -31.98
C LYS A 475 -6.43 11.61 -31.30
N ARG A 476 -6.46 12.80 -30.69
CA ARG A 476 -7.62 13.28 -29.91
C ARG A 476 -8.92 13.25 -30.71
N SER A 477 -8.91 13.76 -31.94
CA SER A 477 -10.11 13.75 -32.80
C SER A 477 -10.57 12.33 -33.18
N ALA A 478 -9.64 11.42 -33.45
CA ALA A 478 -9.96 10.03 -33.75
C ALA A 478 -10.53 9.32 -32.52
N VAL A 479 -9.91 9.51 -31.34
CA VAL A 479 -10.39 8.97 -30.06
C VAL A 479 -11.79 9.46 -29.72
N GLU A 480 -12.06 10.75 -29.89
CA GLU A 480 -13.40 11.31 -29.66
C GLU A 480 -14.44 10.66 -30.55
N LYS A 481 -14.15 10.54 -31.84
CA LYS A 481 -15.01 9.86 -32.80
C LYS A 481 -15.25 8.40 -32.42
N GLU A 482 -14.21 7.66 -32.06
CA GLU A 482 -14.33 6.26 -31.63
C GLU A 482 -15.15 6.10 -30.34
N ILE A 483 -15.08 7.07 -29.39
CA ILE A 483 -15.92 7.07 -28.19
C ILE A 483 -17.40 7.15 -28.60
N PHE A 484 -17.76 8.03 -29.51
CA PHE A 484 -19.15 8.18 -29.93
C PHE A 484 -19.63 7.08 -30.87
N ASP A 485 -18.82 6.64 -31.82
CA ASP A 485 -19.21 5.71 -32.89
C ASP A 485 -19.04 4.23 -32.51
N VAL A 486 -18.13 3.90 -31.57
CA VAL A 486 -17.81 2.52 -31.21
C VAL A 486 -18.13 2.23 -29.74
N VAL A 487 -17.60 3.05 -28.82
CA VAL A 487 -17.78 2.79 -27.37
C VAL A 487 -19.24 3.00 -26.96
N ASN A 488 -19.82 4.16 -27.27
CA ASN A 488 -21.20 4.45 -26.89
C ASN A 488 -22.24 3.44 -27.42
N PRO A 489 -22.20 2.97 -28.67
CA PRO A 489 -23.11 1.93 -29.13
C PRO A 489 -22.98 0.60 -28.39
N SER A 490 -21.81 0.30 -27.85
CA SER A 490 -21.54 -0.93 -27.08
C SER A 490 -21.97 -0.84 -25.60
N LEU A 491 -22.50 0.32 -25.18
CA LEU A 491 -22.97 0.60 -23.82
C LEU A 491 -24.51 0.67 -23.76
N ILE A 492 -25.07 0.35 -22.60
CA ILE A 492 -26.46 0.65 -22.32
C ILE A 492 -26.70 2.16 -22.48
N LYS A 493 -27.91 2.55 -22.90
CA LYS A 493 -28.24 3.95 -23.22
C LYS A 493 -27.86 4.94 -22.11
N TYR A 494 -28.03 4.54 -20.86
CA TYR A 494 -27.77 5.37 -19.68
C TYR A 494 -26.28 5.53 -19.33
N ALA A 495 -25.41 4.65 -19.80
CA ALA A 495 -23.96 4.71 -19.57
C ALA A 495 -23.21 5.50 -20.66
N ARG A 496 -23.90 5.99 -21.69
CA ARG A 496 -23.29 6.64 -22.83
C ARG A 496 -22.71 8.00 -22.44
N VAL A 497 -21.47 8.23 -22.86
CA VAL A 497 -20.78 9.51 -22.70
C VAL A 497 -21.44 10.56 -23.59
N LYS A 498 -21.72 11.73 -23.02
CA LYS A 498 -22.27 12.89 -23.72
C LYS A 498 -21.21 13.91 -24.08
N ASN A 499 -20.17 14.02 -23.27
CA ASN A 499 -19.10 15.00 -23.50
C ASN A 499 -17.74 14.33 -23.32
N VAL A 500 -16.76 14.74 -24.13
CA VAL A 500 -15.36 14.33 -24.00
C VAL A 500 -14.52 15.57 -23.71
N LYS A 501 -13.72 15.52 -22.65
CA LYS A 501 -12.74 16.56 -22.32
C LYS A 501 -11.35 15.97 -22.37
N PHE A 502 -10.48 16.47 -23.22
CA PHE A 502 -9.07 16.08 -23.26
C PHE A 502 -8.29 16.88 -22.22
N VAL A 503 -7.54 16.16 -21.39
CA VAL A 503 -6.67 16.72 -20.36
C VAL A 503 -5.24 16.21 -20.52
N GLU A 504 -4.25 16.99 -20.08
CA GLU A 504 -2.85 16.57 -20.13
C GLU A 504 -2.55 15.46 -19.10
N MET A 505 -3.22 15.55 -17.96
CA MET A 505 -3.15 14.54 -16.89
C MET A 505 -4.42 14.56 -16.05
N LEU A 506 -4.81 13.39 -15.51
CA LEU A 506 -5.88 13.32 -14.52
C LEU A 506 -5.34 13.80 -13.16
N PRO A 507 -6.14 14.54 -12.37
CA PRO A 507 -5.76 14.91 -11.01
C PRO A 507 -5.59 13.65 -10.15
N LEU A 508 -4.59 13.66 -9.27
CA LEU A 508 -4.28 12.57 -8.39
C LEU A 508 -4.40 12.99 -6.92
N THR A 509 -4.94 12.11 -6.11
CA THR A 509 -4.90 12.24 -4.66
C THR A 509 -3.46 12.17 -4.15
N LYS A 510 -3.22 12.51 -2.88
CA LYS A 510 -1.91 12.37 -2.23
C LYS A 510 -1.37 10.93 -2.27
N MET A 511 -2.25 9.95 -2.48
CA MET A 511 -1.95 8.52 -2.58
C MET A 511 -1.63 8.06 -4.00
N GLY A 512 -1.70 8.95 -4.99
CA GLY A 512 -1.46 8.66 -6.40
C GLY A 512 -2.62 7.99 -7.13
N LYS A 513 -3.83 7.95 -6.54
CA LYS A 513 -5.07 7.52 -7.20
C LYS A 513 -5.76 8.69 -7.89
N ILE A 514 -6.60 8.43 -8.90
CA ILE A 514 -7.40 9.47 -9.55
C ILE A 514 -8.27 10.18 -8.51
N ASP A 515 -8.22 11.51 -8.50
CA ASP A 515 -9.07 12.35 -7.66
C ASP A 515 -10.36 12.71 -8.41
N PHE A 516 -11.37 11.85 -8.24
CA PHE A 516 -12.68 12.02 -8.86
C PHE A 516 -13.43 13.24 -8.34
N ASN A 517 -13.20 13.66 -7.09
CA ASN A 517 -13.83 14.85 -6.51
C ASN A 517 -13.28 16.11 -7.17
N ALA A 518 -11.98 16.18 -7.41
CA ALA A 518 -11.38 17.29 -8.15
C ALA A 518 -11.93 17.39 -9.58
N LEU A 519 -12.15 16.26 -10.27
CA LEU A 519 -12.78 16.26 -11.61
C LEU A 519 -14.25 16.69 -11.57
N LYS A 520 -14.99 16.30 -10.53
CA LYS A 520 -16.40 16.68 -10.37
C LYS A 520 -16.53 18.18 -10.14
N SER A 521 -15.70 18.75 -9.26
CA SER A 521 -15.67 20.20 -9.00
C SER A 521 -15.29 21.03 -10.24
N ASP A 522 -14.36 20.55 -11.09
CA ASP A 522 -13.98 21.23 -12.34
C ASP A 522 -15.13 21.29 -13.36
N GLY A 523 -16.04 20.34 -13.32
CA GLY A 523 -17.20 20.26 -14.21
C GLY A 523 -18.41 21.07 -13.76
N GLU A 524 -18.52 21.43 -12.47
CA GLU A 524 -19.61 22.22 -11.90
C GLU A 524 -19.41 23.74 -12.07
N ILE A 525 -18.19 24.19 -12.37
CA ILE A 525 -17.82 25.61 -12.46
C ILE A 525 -18.15 26.23 -13.84
N LYS A 526 -18.84 25.54 -14.75
CA LYS A 526 -19.18 26.06 -16.08
C LYS A 526 -20.67 26.01 -16.36
#